data_eb4307215d0728e377b6a71570e87372
#
_entry.id   eb4307215d0728e377b6a71570e87372
#
_cell.length_a   1.000
_cell.length_b   1.000
_cell.length_c   1.000
_cell.angle_alpha   90.00
_cell.angle_beta   90.00
_cell.angle_gamma   90.00
#
_symmetry.space_group_name_H-M   'P 1'
#
loop_
_entity.id
_entity.type
_entity.pdbx_description
1 polymer ?
#
loop_
_entity_poly.entity_id
_entity_poly.type
_entity_poly.pdbx_seq_one_letter_code
_entity_poly.pdbx_strand_id
1 'polypeptide(L)'
;MLSRRHLLEHPCIAWSLILGLASCGDENLQDAHSLDAKSTPMTFTVSHPGKKLTPKNTRATETDFEKNDKIGLFVAKADSPLEIGGNLVNNAALTYDGGKWTPAHTLYWDEGTYNAYAYYPYINKLSSIEDQPFNVSTDQSTHKSGTSLGGYEASDLLFATTKGIAASTAPVPLNFKHIMSKLTIRLIKGEDFEGEMPTTAAVYVHNTVPSATIDLQAGVATRYMKGYRQSIIAHQDDNYIYSAIIVPQRIENRMPLIEVVMKGVSYLFESKFQFKPGTEHLVNLIISDNPDQVKIEIGGEIQNWQ
;
A
#
# COMPACT_ATOMS: atom_id res chain seq x y z
N MET A 1 45.21 -82.12 4.42
CA MET A 1 45.54 -82.92 3.23
C MET A 1 45.62 -81.95 2.09
N LEU A 2 46.88 -81.54 1.74
CA LEU A 2 47.59 -81.89 0.51
C LEU A 2 46.83 -81.38 -0.74
N SER A 3 47.38 -80.58 -1.67
CA SER A 3 48.76 -80.37 -2.04
C SER A 3 48.72 -79.54 -3.37
N ARG A 4 49.58 -78.55 -3.46
CA ARG A 4 50.52 -78.26 -4.57
C ARG A 4 49.98 -77.94 -5.97
N ARG A 5 50.36 -76.74 -6.46
CA ARG A 5 51.52 -76.44 -7.35
C ARG A 5 51.17 -76.57 -8.83
N HIS A 6 51.51 -75.77 -9.80
CA HIS A 6 52.69 -75.07 -10.29
C HIS A 6 52.21 -74.10 -11.45
N LEU A 7 52.59 -72.92 -11.59
CA LEU A 7 53.82 -72.34 -12.16
C LEU A 7 53.91 -72.36 -13.72
N LEU A 8 54.25 -71.14 -14.22
CA LEU A 8 54.98 -70.88 -15.47
C LEU A 8 54.11 -70.74 -16.75
N GLU A 9 54.29 -69.82 -17.68
CA GLU A 9 55.32 -68.91 -18.08
C GLU A 9 54.75 -67.95 -19.19
N HIS A 10 55.37 -66.84 -19.37
CA HIS A 10 55.17 -65.86 -20.50
C HIS A 10 55.72 -66.48 -21.83
N PRO A 11 55.51 -65.90 -23.03
CA PRO A 11 55.82 -64.49 -23.38
C PRO A 11 55.01 -63.85 -24.54
N CYS A 12 55.13 -62.52 -24.58
CA CYS A 12 55.44 -61.62 -25.67
C CYS A 12 54.60 -61.45 -26.96
N ILE A 13 54.41 -60.16 -27.24
CA ILE A 13 54.51 -59.43 -28.51
C ILE A 13 53.30 -59.42 -29.45
N ALA A 14 52.70 -58.28 -29.65
CA ALA A 14 52.78 -57.48 -30.85
C ALA A 14 51.80 -56.29 -30.92
N TRP A 15 52.33 -55.20 -31.27
CA TRP A 15 51.74 -53.95 -31.71
C TRP A 15 50.51 -54.04 -32.60
N SER A 16 49.57 -53.10 -32.35
CA SER A 16 48.82 -52.45 -33.41
C SER A 16 48.28 -51.09 -32.93
N LEU A 17 48.81 -50.05 -33.52
CA LEU A 17 48.36 -48.66 -33.47
C LEU A 17 47.00 -48.57 -34.18
N ILE A 18 45.95 -48.11 -33.48
CA ILE A 18 44.76 -47.57 -34.14
C ILE A 18 44.50 -46.17 -33.57
N LEU A 19 44.75 -45.15 -34.42
CA LEU A 19 44.28 -43.78 -34.23
C LEU A 19 42.71 -43.82 -34.26
N GLY A 20 42.08 -43.51 -33.15
CA GLY A 20 40.66 -43.18 -33.05
C GLY A 20 40.50 -41.71 -32.68
N LEU A 21 39.91 -40.97 -33.58
CA LEU A 21 39.62 -39.56 -33.47
C LEU A 21 38.78 -39.29 -32.20
N ALA A 22 39.32 -38.51 -31.29
CA ALA A 22 38.57 -37.91 -30.18
C ALA A 22 37.70 -36.81 -30.75
N SER A 23 36.38 -37.07 -30.79
CA SER A 23 35.36 -36.01 -30.90
C SER A 23 35.25 -35.33 -29.55
N CYS A 24 35.84 -34.17 -29.42
CA CYS A 24 35.51 -33.23 -28.35
C CYS A 24 34.07 -32.74 -28.59
N GLY A 25 33.13 -33.32 -27.91
CA GLY A 25 31.86 -32.66 -27.64
C GLY A 25 32.10 -31.66 -26.51
N ASP A 26 32.27 -30.39 -26.87
CA ASP A 26 32.09 -29.29 -25.92
C ASP A 26 30.60 -29.27 -25.51
N GLU A 27 30.26 -30.05 -24.54
CA GLU A 27 29.08 -29.73 -23.73
C GLU A 27 29.46 -28.53 -22.86
N ASN A 28 29.17 -27.35 -23.40
CA ASN A 28 29.00 -26.14 -22.58
C ASN A 28 27.80 -26.38 -21.65
N LEU A 29 28.05 -27.10 -20.57
CA LEU A 29 27.29 -26.94 -19.35
C LEU A 29 27.59 -25.53 -18.91
N GLN A 30 26.75 -24.57 -19.36
CA GLN A 30 26.57 -23.33 -18.64
C GLN A 30 26.25 -23.73 -17.22
N ASP A 31 27.28 -23.65 -16.37
CA ASP A 31 27.06 -23.60 -14.94
C ASP A 31 26.01 -22.50 -14.71
N ALA A 32 24.78 -22.92 -14.47
CA ALA A 32 23.79 -22.05 -13.87
C ALA A 32 24.43 -21.64 -12.56
N HIS A 33 25.06 -20.45 -12.53
CA HIS A 33 25.48 -19.84 -11.28
C HIS A 33 24.26 -19.86 -10.36
N SER A 34 24.24 -20.81 -9.44
CA SER A 34 23.31 -20.75 -8.34
C SER A 34 23.61 -19.43 -7.62
N LEU A 35 22.67 -18.49 -7.73
CA LEU A 35 22.80 -17.21 -7.02
C LEU A 35 23.02 -17.57 -5.55
N ASP A 36 24.16 -17.12 -4.98
CA ASP A 36 24.34 -17.18 -3.55
C ASP A 36 23.29 -16.25 -2.93
N ALA A 37 22.23 -16.83 -2.39
CA ALA A 37 21.10 -16.10 -1.84
C ALA A 37 21.56 -15.04 -0.82
N LYS A 38 22.56 -15.37 0.00
CA LYS A 38 23.10 -14.46 1.02
C LYS A 38 23.85 -13.26 0.49
N SER A 39 24.28 -13.28 -0.78
CA SER A 39 24.94 -12.17 -1.45
C SER A 39 24.02 -11.43 -2.44
N THR A 40 22.83 -11.95 -2.69
CA THR A 40 21.89 -11.37 -3.66
C THR A 40 21.09 -10.24 -3.01
N PRO A 41 21.27 -8.97 -3.44
CA PRO A 41 20.54 -7.85 -2.86
C PRO A 41 19.07 -7.88 -3.27
N MET A 42 18.18 -7.50 -2.34
CA MET A 42 16.78 -7.28 -2.62
C MET A 42 16.58 -5.94 -3.33
N THR A 43 15.79 -5.96 -4.38
CA THR A 43 15.33 -4.76 -5.08
C THR A 43 13.80 -4.76 -5.18
N PHE A 44 13.18 -3.57 -5.21
CA PHE A 44 11.73 -3.43 -5.19
C PHE A 44 11.28 -2.44 -6.26
N THR A 45 10.18 -2.76 -6.93
CA THR A 45 9.40 -1.80 -7.72
C THR A 45 8.13 -1.48 -6.97
N VAL A 46 7.86 -0.19 -6.78
CA VAL A 46 6.70 0.27 -6.00
C VAL A 46 5.77 1.03 -6.92
N SER A 47 4.48 0.67 -6.92
CA SER A 47 3.44 1.38 -7.66
C SER A 47 2.41 1.97 -6.71
N HIS A 48 2.09 3.26 -6.91
CA HIS A 48 0.99 3.93 -6.21
C HIS A 48 -0.34 3.57 -6.86
N PRO A 49 -1.44 3.36 -6.10
CA PRO A 49 -2.75 3.01 -6.67
C PRO A 49 -3.33 4.09 -7.59
N GLY A 50 -3.04 5.37 -7.30
CA GLY A 50 -3.53 6.50 -8.10
C GLY A 50 -2.79 6.75 -9.42
N LYS A 51 -1.77 5.96 -9.77
CA LYS A 51 -0.97 6.18 -10.98
C LYS A 51 -1.72 5.70 -12.23
N LYS A 52 -2.41 6.63 -12.89
CA LYS A 52 -3.00 6.37 -14.23
C LYS A 52 -1.90 6.31 -15.30
N LEU A 53 -1.98 5.31 -16.19
CA LEU A 53 -1.08 5.14 -17.34
C LEU A 53 -1.32 6.14 -18.49
N THR A 54 -2.05 7.23 -18.26
CA THR A 54 -2.36 8.25 -19.29
C THR A 54 -1.86 9.63 -18.87
N PRO A 55 -1.21 10.36 -19.79
CA PRO A 55 -0.67 11.69 -19.48
C PRO A 55 -1.76 12.75 -19.53
N LYS A 56 -1.87 13.56 -18.52
CA LYS A 56 -2.10 15.01 -18.47
C LYS A 56 -3.05 15.53 -17.40
N ASN A 57 -2.48 16.46 -16.63
CA ASN A 57 -3.06 17.67 -16.05
C ASN A 57 -4.18 17.53 -15.02
N THR A 58 -3.84 16.94 -13.88
CA THR A 58 -4.42 17.33 -12.61
C THR A 58 -3.28 17.47 -11.61
N ARG A 59 -3.31 18.49 -10.75
CA ARG A 59 -2.31 18.71 -9.71
C ARG A 59 -2.28 17.48 -8.82
N ALA A 60 -1.16 16.78 -8.86
CA ALA A 60 -1.04 15.41 -8.41
C ALA A 60 -0.31 15.35 -7.06
N THR A 61 -1.05 15.32 -5.98
CA THR A 61 -0.58 14.81 -4.70
C THR A 61 -1.25 13.50 -4.30
N GLU A 62 -2.37 13.15 -4.92
CA GLU A 62 -3.09 11.90 -4.66
C GLU A 62 -2.71 10.72 -5.58
N THR A 63 -1.86 10.94 -6.57
CA THR A 63 -1.63 9.96 -7.65
C THR A 63 -0.24 9.37 -7.68
N ASP A 64 0.70 9.82 -6.84
CA ASP A 64 2.07 9.28 -6.81
C ASP A 64 2.74 9.57 -5.45
N PHE A 65 3.78 8.79 -5.15
CA PHE A 65 4.64 9.05 -4.00
C PHE A 65 5.55 10.25 -4.26
N GLU A 66 5.81 11.01 -3.21
CA GLU A 66 6.67 12.18 -3.26
C GLU A 66 8.05 11.90 -2.64
N LYS A 67 9.03 12.71 -3.02
CA LYS A 67 10.36 12.64 -2.43
C LYS A 67 10.29 12.74 -0.91
N ASN A 68 11.03 11.85 -0.23
CA ASN A 68 11.08 11.62 1.22
C ASN A 68 9.91 10.83 1.80
N ASP A 69 8.95 10.38 0.99
CA ASP A 69 7.98 9.42 1.47
C ASP A 69 8.67 8.14 1.94
N LYS A 70 8.07 7.50 2.94
CA LYS A 70 8.60 6.28 3.52
C LYS A 70 7.53 5.21 3.60
N ILE A 71 7.89 4.01 3.19
CA ILE A 71 7.09 2.80 3.38
C ILE A 71 7.76 1.90 4.41
N GLY A 72 6.96 1.13 5.15
CA GLY A 72 7.44 0.04 6.00
C GLY A 72 7.43 -1.26 5.23
N LEU A 73 8.50 -2.04 5.33
CA LEU A 73 8.67 -3.31 4.63
C LEU A 73 8.95 -4.44 5.61
N PHE A 74 8.25 -5.54 5.43
CA PHE A 74 8.57 -6.84 6.01
C PHE A 74 8.82 -7.86 4.92
N VAL A 75 9.75 -8.79 5.17
CA VAL A 75 9.95 -10.00 4.35
C VAL A 75 10.00 -11.18 5.30
N ALA A 76 8.99 -12.03 5.28
CA ALA A 76 8.85 -13.20 6.13
C ALA A 76 8.90 -14.48 5.30
N LYS A 77 9.31 -15.61 5.89
CA LYS A 77 9.21 -16.93 5.23
C LYS A 77 7.77 -17.23 4.84
N ALA A 78 7.59 -17.84 3.67
CA ALA A 78 6.25 -18.07 3.11
C ALA A 78 5.37 -19.00 3.95
N ASP A 79 5.98 -19.89 4.72
CA ASP A 79 5.35 -20.87 5.61
C ASP A 79 5.22 -20.43 7.07
N SER A 80 5.62 -19.20 7.35
CA SER A 80 5.61 -18.64 8.72
C SER A 80 4.68 -17.43 8.81
N PRO A 81 4.03 -17.20 9.95
CA PRO A 81 3.26 -15.97 10.18
C PRO A 81 4.18 -14.76 10.16
N LEU A 82 3.62 -13.60 9.83
CA LEU A 82 4.33 -12.33 9.97
C LEU A 82 4.39 -11.95 11.46
N GLU A 83 5.58 -11.59 11.92
CA GLU A 83 5.83 -11.18 13.30
C GLU A 83 6.48 -9.79 13.33
N ILE A 84 6.49 -9.12 14.50
CA ILE A 84 7.18 -7.82 14.66
C ILE A 84 8.70 -7.97 14.47
N GLY A 85 9.25 -9.12 14.88
CA GLY A 85 10.67 -9.45 14.77
C GLY A 85 10.85 -10.91 14.42
N GLY A 86 12.05 -11.32 13.97
CA GLY A 86 12.35 -12.71 13.59
C GLY A 86 12.11 -13.01 12.11
N ASN A 87 11.61 -12.06 11.32
CA ASN A 87 11.53 -12.19 9.87
C ASN A 87 12.89 -11.91 9.22
N LEU A 88 13.03 -12.20 7.94
CA LEU A 88 14.22 -11.83 7.17
C LEU A 88 14.40 -10.30 7.13
N VAL A 89 13.30 -9.56 6.97
CA VAL A 89 13.24 -8.10 7.08
C VAL A 89 12.12 -7.71 8.04
N ASN A 90 12.46 -6.87 9.02
CA ASN A 90 11.54 -6.44 10.07
C ASN A 90 11.35 -4.93 9.99
N ASN A 91 10.19 -4.48 9.53
CA ASN A 91 9.78 -3.08 9.45
C ASN A 91 10.88 -2.14 8.89
N ALA A 92 11.56 -2.55 7.82
CA ALA A 92 12.58 -1.71 7.20
C ALA A 92 11.92 -0.51 6.53
N ALA A 93 12.42 0.70 6.87
CA ALA A 93 12.00 1.91 6.18
C ALA A 93 12.67 1.99 4.82
N LEU A 94 11.88 2.01 3.74
CA LEU A 94 12.33 2.38 2.41
C LEU A 94 11.93 3.83 2.15
N THR A 95 12.90 4.65 1.76
CA THR A 95 12.70 6.07 1.47
C THR A 95 12.71 6.30 -0.04
N TYR A 96 11.77 7.08 -0.54
CA TYR A 96 11.70 7.49 -1.94
C TYR A 96 12.56 8.73 -2.18
N ASP A 97 13.51 8.67 -3.10
CA ASP A 97 14.40 9.80 -3.45
C ASP A 97 13.89 10.68 -4.60
N GLY A 98 12.75 10.32 -5.17
CA GLY A 98 12.14 10.93 -6.37
C GLY A 98 12.32 10.06 -7.63
N GLY A 99 13.02 8.94 -7.55
CA GLY A 99 13.23 8.02 -8.67
C GLY A 99 13.22 6.56 -8.24
N LYS A 100 13.71 6.26 -7.04
CA LYS A 100 13.81 4.90 -6.51
C LYS A 100 13.58 4.85 -5.02
N TRP A 101 13.20 3.65 -4.55
CA TRP A 101 13.05 3.34 -3.13
C TRP A 101 14.31 2.69 -2.60
N THR A 102 14.87 3.24 -1.53
CA THR A 102 16.11 2.76 -0.93
C THR A 102 15.95 2.51 0.56
N PRO A 103 16.35 1.34 1.08
CA PRO A 103 16.46 1.11 2.51
C PRO A 103 17.71 1.80 3.07
N ALA A 104 17.76 2.03 4.40
CA ALA A 104 18.93 2.59 5.06
C ALA A 104 20.19 1.71 4.93
N HIS A 105 19.99 0.40 4.83
CA HIS A 105 21.05 -0.60 4.61
C HIS A 105 20.61 -1.56 3.53
N THR A 106 21.54 -2.08 2.71
CA THR A 106 21.23 -3.08 1.70
C THR A 106 20.59 -4.31 2.36
N LEU A 107 19.45 -4.73 1.84
CA LEU A 107 18.76 -5.94 2.26
C LEU A 107 19.19 -7.08 1.34
N TYR A 108 19.43 -8.25 1.90
CA TYR A 108 19.86 -9.43 1.14
C TYR A 108 18.89 -10.58 1.33
N TRP A 109 18.74 -11.38 0.29
CA TRP A 109 18.01 -12.64 0.37
C TRP A 109 18.75 -13.65 1.22
N ASP A 110 18.01 -14.57 1.80
CA ASP A 110 18.50 -15.85 2.32
C ASP A 110 17.83 -16.96 1.52
N GLU A 111 18.24 -18.22 1.75
CA GLU A 111 17.63 -19.39 1.10
C GLU A 111 16.18 -19.58 1.53
N GLY A 112 15.31 -19.89 0.56
CA GLY A 112 13.91 -20.16 0.82
C GLY A 112 12.94 -19.37 -0.05
N THR A 113 11.68 -19.48 0.32
CA THR A 113 10.57 -18.75 -0.29
C THR A 113 9.99 -17.77 0.72
N TYR A 114 9.68 -16.57 0.27
CA TYR A 114 9.31 -15.45 1.13
C TYR A 114 8.03 -14.78 0.67
N ASN A 115 7.39 -14.08 1.59
CA ASN A 115 6.32 -13.13 1.32
C ASN A 115 6.80 -11.74 1.75
N ALA A 116 6.56 -10.74 0.92
CA ALA A 116 6.80 -9.34 1.23
C ALA A 116 5.46 -8.66 1.58
N TYR A 117 5.50 -7.84 2.62
CA TYR A 117 4.37 -7.02 3.08
C TYR A 117 4.88 -5.59 3.22
N ALA A 118 4.19 -4.64 2.62
CA ALA A 118 4.55 -3.23 2.69
C ALA A 118 3.35 -2.37 3.01
N TYR A 119 3.57 -1.26 3.69
CA TYR A 119 2.51 -0.32 4.06
C TYR A 119 3.03 1.13 4.04
N TYR A 120 2.13 2.07 3.83
CA TYR A 120 2.37 3.51 3.86
C TYR A 120 1.23 4.19 4.63
N PRO A 121 1.50 5.25 5.42
CA PRO A 121 2.82 5.81 5.73
C PRO A 121 3.61 4.94 6.74
N TYR A 122 4.94 5.07 6.74
CA TYR A 122 5.83 4.33 7.63
C TYR A 122 5.59 4.66 9.11
N ILE A 123 5.46 3.63 9.94
CA ILE A 123 5.34 3.73 11.39
C ILE A 123 6.64 3.20 12.02
N ASN A 124 7.39 4.07 12.69
CA ASN A 124 8.71 3.71 13.23
C ASN A 124 8.65 2.62 14.30
N LYS A 125 7.65 2.67 15.17
CA LYS A 125 7.47 1.69 16.26
C LYS A 125 6.11 1.02 16.14
N LEU A 126 6.13 -0.23 15.74
CA LEU A 126 4.95 -1.07 15.73
C LEU A 126 4.79 -1.78 17.07
N SER A 127 3.56 -1.96 17.50
CA SER A 127 3.20 -2.68 18.72
C SER A 127 2.56 -4.05 18.45
N SER A 128 2.02 -4.25 17.25
CA SER A 128 1.37 -5.49 16.84
C SER A 128 1.41 -5.64 15.32
N ILE A 129 1.32 -6.86 14.81
CA ILE A 129 1.08 -7.14 13.39
C ILE A 129 -0.43 -7.18 13.12
N GLU A 130 -1.20 -7.84 13.98
CA GLU A 130 -2.64 -8.07 13.76
C GLU A 130 -3.51 -6.91 14.24
N ASP A 131 -3.09 -6.20 15.29
CA ASP A 131 -3.85 -5.14 15.96
C ASP A 131 -3.04 -3.84 16.10
N GLN A 132 -2.30 -3.44 15.06
CA GLN A 132 -1.53 -2.18 15.10
C GLN A 132 -2.48 -0.98 15.19
N PRO A 133 -2.39 -0.17 16.26
CA PRO A 133 -3.20 1.04 16.35
C PRO A 133 -2.89 2.04 15.24
N PHE A 134 -3.94 2.64 14.69
CA PHE A 134 -3.85 3.70 13.69
C PHE A 134 -4.99 4.69 13.90
N ASN A 135 -4.75 5.96 13.59
CA ASN A 135 -5.77 6.99 13.64
C ASN A 135 -5.72 7.82 12.36
N VAL A 136 -6.86 8.01 11.71
CA VAL A 136 -6.99 9.06 10.72
C VAL A 136 -7.00 10.42 11.43
N SER A 137 -6.42 11.44 10.81
CA SER A 137 -6.44 12.81 11.35
C SER A 137 -7.87 13.35 11.40
N THR A 138 -8.21 14.01 12.48
CA THR A 138 -9.48 14.76 12.58
C THR A 138 -9.41 16.13 11.89
N ASP A 139 -8.20 16.61 11.62
CA ASP A 139 -7.97 17.78 10.77
C ASP A 139 -7.20 17.34 9.51
N GLN A 140 -7.93 17.11 8.43
CA GLN A 140 -7.37 16.74 7.13
C GLN A 140 -7.22 17.94 6.19
N SER A 141 -7.53 19.15 6.65
CA SER A 141 -7.32 20.39 5.89
C SER A 141 -5.85 20.83 5.86
N THR A 142 -5.02 20.26 6.73
CA THR A 142 -3.60 20.59 6.82
C THR A 142 -2.82 19.97 5.66
N HIS A 143 -1.85 20.76 5.14
CA HIS A 143 -1.00 20.35 4.01
C HIS A 143 0.36 19.81 4.48
N LYS A 144 0.97 18.99 3.66
CA LYS A 144 2.35 18.52 3.83
C LYS A 144 3.32 19.70 3.99
N SER A 145 4.21 19.60 4.98
CA SER A 145 5.25 20.60 5.24
C SER A 145 6.59 19.92 5.46
N GLY A 146 7.52 20.09 4.53
CA GLY A 146 8.82 19.43 4.54
C GLY A 146 8.69 17.91 4.48
N THR A 147 9.07 17.23 5.58
CA THR A 147 8.96 15.75 5.70
C THR A 147 7.71 15.31 6.49
N SER A 148 6.93 16.26 7.03
CA SER A 148 5.71 15.97 7.78
C SER A 148 4.52 15.92 6.82
N LEU A 149 3.80 14.81 6.83
CA LEU A 149 2.57 14.64 6.06
C LEU A 149 1.48 15.59 6.59
N GLY A 150 0.64 16.08 5.70
CA GLY A 150 -0.62 16.71 6.08
C GLY A 150 -1.59 15.72 6.68
N GLY A 151 -2.68 16.22 7.25
CA GLY A 151 -3.66 15.35 7.91
C GLY A 151 -4.34 14.40 6.95
N TYR A 152 -4.55 14.81 5.69
CA TYR A 152 -5.13 13.98 4.65
C TYR A 152 -4.20 12.83 4.25
N GLU A 153 -2.96 13.16 3.85
CA GLU A 153 -1.96 12.16 3.41
C GLU A 153 -1.58 11.21 4.56
N ALA A 154 -1.49 11.71 5.79
CA ALA A 154 -1.21 10.89 6.97
C ALA A 154 -2.34 9.90 7.29
N SER A 155 -3.55 10.16 6.79
CA SER A 155 -4.73 9.31 6.99
C SER A 155 -4.89 8.25 5.92
N ASP A 156 -4.26 8.42 4.75
CA ASP A 156 -4.38 7.49 3.62
C ASP A 156 -3.43 6.31 3.78
N LEU A 157 -3.96 5.24 4.37
CA LEU A 157 -3.21 4.02 4.61
C LEU A 157 -3.23 3.11 3.39
N LEU A 158 -2.05 2.87 2.82
CA LEU A 158 -1.84 1.99 1.68
C LEU A 158 -1.18 0.68 2.12
N PHE A 159 -1.51 -0.40 1.43
CA PHE A 159 -0.95 -1.72 1.69
C PHE A 159 -0.63 -2.46 0.39
N ALA A 160 0.52 -3.18 0.38
CA ALA A 160 0.93 -4.06 -0.70
C ALA A 160 1.44 -5.39 -0.16
N THR A 161 1.19 -6.48 -0.88
CA THR A 161 1.76 -7.79 -0.58
C THR A 161 2.16 -8.52 -1.86
N THR A 162 3.30 -9.20 -1.82
CA THR A 162 3.78 -10.11 -2.87
C THR A 162 4.17 -11.41 -2.22
N LYS A 163 3.62 -12.53 -2.72
CA LYS A 163 3.80 -13.86 -2.12
C LYS A 163 4.62 -14.78 -3.01
N GLY A 164 5.28 -15.77 -2.39
CA GLY A 164 5.98 -16.84 -3.10
C GLY A 164 7.27 -16.37 -3.79
N ILE A 165 8.01 -15.44 -3.17
CA ILE A 165 9.22 -14.85 -3.72
C ILE A 165 10.40 -15.76 -3.43
N ALA A 166 11.13 -16.22 -4.46
CA ALA A 166 12.43 -16.83 -4.34
C ALA A 166 13.55 -15.78 -4.46
N ALA A 167 14.72 -16.08 -3.88
CA ALA A 167 15.91 -15.23 -4.02
C ALA A 167 16.21 -14.96 -5.50
N SER A 168 16.29 -13.70 -5.90
CA SER A 168 16.46 -13.29 -7.28
C SER A 168 17.03 -11.88 -7.36
N THR A 169 17.68 -11.53 -8.46
CA THR A 169 18.08 -10.16 -8.80
C THR A 169 16.92 -9.34 -9.40
N ALA A 170 15.81 -10.01 -9.78
CA ALA A 170 14.65 -9.31 -10.31
C ALA A 170 13.96 -8.50 -9.20
N PRO A 171 13.50 -7.27 -9.49
CA PRO A 171 12.80 -6.46 -8.52
C PRO A 171 11.46 -7.09 -8.09
N VAL A 172 11.18 -7.07 -6.80
CA VAL A 172 9.89 -7.51 -6.24
C VAL A 172 8.85 -6.42 -6.45
N PRO A 173 7.71 -6.71 -7.09
CA PRO A 173 6.66 -5.72 -7.27
C PRO A 173 5.87 -5.53 -5.97
N LEU A 174 5.76 -4.29 -5.52
CA LEU A 174 4.92 -3.85 -4.42
C LEU A 174 3.81 -2.96 -4.98
N ASN A 175 2.68 -3.57 -5.31
CA ASN A 175 1.52 -2.87 -5.86
C ASN A 175 0.61 -2.44 -4.73
N PHE A 176 0.67 -1.17 -4.38
CA PHE A 176 -0.12 -0.61 -3.29
C PHE A 176 -1.59 -0.47 -3.66
N LYS A 177 -2.45 -0.58 -2.66
CA LYS A 177 -3.88 -0.30 -2.73
C LYS A 177 -4.30 0.45 -1.47
N HIS A 178 -5.30 1.29 -1.59
CA HIS A 178 -5.93 1.93 -0.43
C HIS A 178 -6.68 0.89 0.41
N ILE A 179 -6.59 0.98 1.73
CA ILE A 179 -7.35 0.13 2.66
C ILE A 179 -8.30 0.93 3.56
N MET A 180 -8.23 2.27 3.50
CA MET A 180 -9.22 3.16 4.08
C MET A 180 -10.40 3.40 3.13
N SER A 181 -11.34 4.22 3.53
CA SER A 181 -12.44 4.71 2.70
C SER A 181 -12.24 6.19 2.39
N LYS A 182 -12.51 6.61 1.16
CA LYS A 182 -12.51 8.02 0.76
C LYS A 182 -13.95 8.50 0.57
N LEU A 183 -14.26 9.68 1.09
CA LEU A 183 -15.49 10.39 0.80
C LEU A 183 -15.15 11.65 0.01
N THR A 184 -15.63 11.74 -1.22
CA THR A 184 -15.52 12.95 -2.05
C THR A 184 -16.86 13.66 -2.08
N ILE A 185 -16.85 14.92 -1.67
CA ILE A 185 -18.02 15.79 -1.51
C ILE A 185 -17.93 16.90 -2.55
N ARG A 186 -18.92 16.96 -3.43
CA ARG A 186 -19.03 18.05 -4.40
C ARG A 186 -20.17 18.97 -3.99
N LEU A 187 -19.88 20.27 -3.82
CA LEU A 187 -20.88 21.29 -3.59
C LEU A 187 -21.43 21.78 -4.92
N ILE A 188 -22.74 21.71 -5.08
CA ILE A 188 -23.46 22.15 -6.27
C ILE A 188 -24.38 23.30 -5.88
N LYS A 189 -24.31 24.39 -6.63
CA LYS A 189 -25.23 25.52 -6.47
C LYS A 189 -26.63 25.11 -6.85
N GLY A 190 -27.58 25.22 -5.92
CA GLY A 190 -29.00 25.02 -6.19
C GLY A 190 -29.60 26.14 -7.04
N GLU A 191 -30.73 25.86 -7.67
CA GLU A 191 -31.42 26.85 -8.54
C GLU A 191 -31.91 28.08 -7.76
N ASP A 192 -32.24 27.89 -6.49
CA ASP A 192 -32.74 28.89 -5.56
C ASP A 192 -31.63 29.60 -4.76
N PHE A 193 -30.35 29.26 -4.99
CA PHE A 193 -29.23 29.92 -4.32
C PHE A 193 -28.91 31.27 -4.99
N GLU A 194 -29.17 32.36 -4.28
CA GLU A 194 -28.94 33.70 -4.80
C GLU A 194 -27.45 34.12 -4.75
N GLY A 195 -27.01 34.82 -5.78
CA GLY A 195 -25.65 35.28 -5.91
C GLY A 195 -24.59 34.19 -6.18
N GLU A 196 -23.32 34.52 -5.96
CA GLU A 196 -22.19 33.63 -6.17
C GLU A 196 -21.96 32.74 -4.95
N MET A 197 -21.83 31.43 -5.17
CA MET A 197 -21.44 30.49 -4.13
C MET A 197 -19.96 30.70 -3.78
N PRO A 198 -19.59 30.79 -2.49
CA PRO A 198 -18.19 30.92 -2.09
C PRO A 198 -17.34 29.73 -2.58
N THR A 199 -16.16 30.00 -3.09
CA THR A 199 -15.21 28.96 -3.53
C THR A 199 -14.55 28.20 -2.38
N THR A 200 -14.67 28.75 -1.15
CA THR A 200 -14.14 28.14 0.07
C THR A 200 -15.26 27.97 1.08
N ALA A 201 -15.28 26.80 1.70
CA ALA A 201 -16.16 26.45 2.80
C ALA A 201 -15.39 25.62 3.84
N ALA A 202 -15.84 25.59 5.09
CA ALA A 202 -15.41 24.57 6.03
C ALA A 202 -16.33 23.37 5.89
N VAL A 203 -15.79 22.20 5.56
CA VAL A 203 -16.57 20.97 5.38
C VAL A 203 -16.16 19.97 6.44
N TYR A 204 -17.15 19.45 7.15
CA TYR A 204 -16.96 18.50 8.23
C TYR A 204 -17.67 17.17 7.92
N VAL A 205 -17.03 16.06 8.28
CA VAL A 205 -17.65 14.73 8.27
C VAL A 205 -17.84 14.29 9.72
N HIS A 206 -19.09 14.19 10.14
CA HIS A 206 -19.47 13.95 11.54
C HIS A 206 -19.70 12.47 11.86
N ASN A 207 -19.71 12.16 13.14
CA ASN A 207 -20.12 10.87 13.69
C ASN A 207 -19.26 9.67 13.23
N THR A 208 -18.06 9.92 12.76
CA THR A 208 -17.09 8.90 12.44
C THR A 208 -16.19 8.57 13.63
N VAL A 209 -15.72 7.34 13.73
CA VAL A 209 -14.67 6.92 14.67
C VAL A 209 -13.34 6.95 13.93
N PRO A 210 -12.42 7.88 14.25
CA PRO A 210 -11.14 8.01 13.54
C PRO A 210 -10.12 6.93 13.92
N SER A 211 -10.35 6.19 15.01
CA SER A 211 -9.43 5.17 15.50
C SER A 211 -9.69 3.82 14.82
N ALA A 212 -8.62 3.15 14.41
CA ALA A 212 -8.62 1.83 13.80
C ALA A 212 -7.55 0.92 14.40
N THR A 213 -7.68 -0.37 14.14
CA THR A 213 -6.59 -1.33 14.22
C THR A 213 -6.29 -1.85 12.81
N ILE A 214 -5.01 -2.11 12.53
CA ILE A 214 -4.54 -2.61 11.25
C ILE A 214 -3.98 -3.99 11.44
N ASP A 215 -4.42 -4.93 10.60
CA ASP A 215 -3.74 -6.21 10.37
C ASP A 215 -2.75 -6.03 9.21
N LEU A 216 -1.45 -5.99 9.51
CA LEU A 216 -0.38 -5.80 8.54
C LEU A 216 -0.07 -7.07 7.73
N GLN A 217 -0.56 -8.24 8.14
CA GLN A 217 -0.44 -9.47 7.35
C GLN A 217 -1.59 -9.59 6.35
N ALA A 218 -2.80 -9.24 6.76
CA ALA A 218 -3.98 -9.29 5.90
C ALA A 218 -4.18 -8.03 5.04
N GLY A 219 -3.60 -6.90 5.44
CA GLY A 219 -3.81 -5.60 4.81
C GLY A 219 -5.24 -5.10 5.00
N VAL A 220 -5.73 -5.16 6.23
CA VAL A 220 -7.09 -4.78 6.60
C VAL A 220 -7.08 -3.75 7.72
N ALA A 221 -7.88 -2.70 7.58
CA ALA A 221 -8.14 -1.75 8.63
C ALA A 221 -9.54 -1.97 9.21
N THR A 222 -9.63 -2.06 10.53
CA THR A 222 -10.88 -2.26 11.26
C THR A 222 -11.11 -1.12 12.24
N ARG A 223 -12.32 -0.58 12.27
CA ARG A 223 -12.70 0.46 13.24
C ARG A 223 -12.46 -0.04 14.67
N TYR A 224 -11.77 0.77 15.47
CA TYR A 224 -11.62 0.45 16.89
C TYR A 224 -12.95 0.54 17.62
N MET A 225 -13.40 -0.57 18.19
CA MET A 225 -14.75 -0.71 18.73
C MET A 225 -15.03 0.18 19.94
N LYS A 226 -13.99 0.55 20.70
CA LYS A 226 -14.09 1.45 21.87
C LYS A 226 -13.73 2.90 21.53
N GLY A 227 -13.54 3.22 20.24
CA GLY A 227 -13.25 4.57 19.78
C GLY A 227 -14.46 5.49 19.91
N TYR A 228 -14.20 6.76 20.18
CA TYR A 228 -15.22 7.79 20.27
C TYR A 228 -15.50 8.38 18.88
N ARG A 229 -16.77 8.73 18.66
CA ARG A 229 -17.18 9.45 17.45
C ARG A 229 -16.64 10.88 17.52
N GLN A 230 -16.11 11.34 16.39
CA GLN A 230 -15.55 12.67 16.21
C GLN A 230 -15.95 13.23 14.83
N SER A 231 -15.66 14.49 14.64
CA SER A 231 -15.79 15.17 13.35
C SER A 231 -14.42 15.26 12.68
N ILE A 232 -14.41 15.06 11.38
CA ILE A 232 -13.22 15.23 10.55
C ILE A 232 -13.40 16.51 9.72
N ILE A 233 -12.43 17.40 9.76
CA ILE A 233 -12.34 18.55 8.85
C ILE A 233 -11.81 18.02 7.52
N ALA A 234 -12.59 18.17 6.45
CA ALA A 234 -12.24 17.66 5.14
C ALA A 234 -11.14 18.49 4.46
N HIS A 235 -10.36 17.82 3.62
CA HIS A 235 -9.40 18.45 2.71
C HIS A 235 -10.14 19.13 1.55
N GLN A 236 -9.69 20.28 1.11
CA GLN A 236 -10.20 20.94 -0.09
C GLN A 236 -9.33 20.57 -1.29
N ASP A 237 -9.86 19.72 -2.20
CA ASP A 237 -9.12 19.27 -3.39
C ASP A 237 -9.10 20.33 -4.49
N ASP A 238 -10.25 20.98 -4.68
CA ASP A 238 -10.46 22.08 -5.67
C ASP A 238 -11.65 22.93 -5.23
N ASN A 239 -11.97 23.97 -6.00
CA ASN A 239 -13.18 24.75 -5.79
C ASN A 239 -14.42 23.84 -5.75
N TYR A 240 -15.16 23.91 -4.67
CA TYR A 240 -16.39 23.12 -4.46
C TYR A 240 -16.19 21.60 -4.35
N ILE A 241 -14.95 21.10 -4.29
CA ILE A 241 -14.64 19.69 -4.13
C ILE A 241 -13.82 19.49 -2.86
N TYR A 242 -14.32 18.63 -2.00
CA TYR A 242 -13.71 18.28 -0.71
C TYR A 242 -13.61 16.78 -0.58
N SER A 243 -12.59 16.30 0.11
CA SER A 243 -12.44 14.89 0.41
C SER A 243 -12.03 14.64 1.85
N ALA A 244 -12.36 13.45 2.34
CA ALA A 244 -11.94 12.98 3.65
C ALA A 244 -11.61 11.47 3.58
N ILE A 245 -10.50 11.09 4.21
CA ILE A 245 -10.14 9.71 4.46
C ILE A 245 -10.77 9.26 5.77
N ILE A 246 -11.50 8.17 5.72
CA ILE A 246 -12.33 7.69 6.83
C ILE A 246 -12.02 6.21 7.07
N VAL A 247 -11.91 5.82 8.34
CA VAL A 247 -11.82 4.41 8.72
C VAL A 247 -13.06 3.67 8.20
N PRO A 248 -12.93 2.51 7.53
CA PRO A 248 -14.08 1.73 7.08
C PRO A 248 -15.05 1.44 8.23
N GLN A 249 -16.27 1.93 8.11
CA GLN A 249 -17.29 1.82 9.16
C GLN A 249 -18.69 2.05 8.62
N ARG A 250 -19.69 1.70 9.43
CA ARG A 250 -21.10 1.92 9.12
C ARG A 250 -21.74 2.87 10.11
N ILE A 251 -22.49 3.83 9.59
CA ILE A 251 -23.38 4.70 10.34
C ILE A 251 -24.79 4.18 10.15
N GLU A 252 -25.30 3.48 11.16
CA GLU A 252 -26.55 2.70 11.10
C GLU A 252 -27.80 3.59 11.06
N ASN A 253 -27.78 4.64 11.85
CA ASN A 253 -28.92 5.54 12.01
C ASN A 253 -28.74 6.78 11.13
N ARG A 254 -29.85 7.39 10.75
CA ARG A 254 -29.85 8.73 10.19
C ARG A 254 -29.35 9.70 11.25
N MET A 255 -28.17 10.28 10.99
CA MET A 255 -27.44 11.17 11.88
C MET A 255 -26.80 12.28 11.06
N PRO A 256 -26.45 13.43 11.69
CA PRO A 256 -25.56 14.40 11.05
C PRO A 256 -24.34 13.71 10.45
N LEU A 257 -24.15 13.80 9.14
CA LEU A 257 -23.07 13.15 8.42
C LEU A 257 -22.10 14.17 7.83
N ILE A 258 -22.63 15.16 7.13
CA ILE A 258 -21.81 16.20 6.49
C ILE A 258 -22.36 17.56 6.91
N GLU A 259 -21.47 18.46 7.31
CA GLU A 259 -21.76 19.86 7.56
C GLU A 259 -20.91 20.73 6.66
N VAL A 260 -21.52 21.69 5.99
CA VAL A 260 -20.85 22.68 5.18
C VAL A 260 -21.10 24.05 5.79
N VAL A 261 -20.06 24.73 6.18
CA VAL A 261 -20.16 26.10 6.74
C VAL A 261 -19.58 27.09 5.75
N MET A 262 -20.42 28.00 5.27
CA MET A 262 -19.99 29.09 4.38
C MET A 262 -20.75 30.39 4.67
N LYS A 263 -20.07 31.53 4.63
CA LYS A 263 -20.61 32.85 4.98
C LYS A 263 -21.34 32.89 6.35
N GLY A 264 -20.91 32.03 7.31
CA GLY A 264 -21.52 31.96 8.63
C GLY A 264 -22.85 31.16 8.69
N VAL A 265 -23.25 30.53 7.58
CA VAL A 265 -24.41 29.64 7.52
C VAL A 265 -23.92 28.19 7.52
N SER A 266 -24.55 27.36 8.36
CA SER A 266 -24.30 25.93 8.44
C SER A 266 -25.38 25.16 7.68
N TYR A 267 -24.96 24.29 6.79
CA TYR A 267 -25.79 23.38 6.01
C TYR A 267 -25.52 21.97 6.48
N LEU A 268 -26.48 21.35 7.16
CA LEU A 268 -26.31 20.04 7.81
C LEU A 268 -27.08 18.97 7.05
N PHE A 269 -26.36 17.89 6.71
CA PHE A 269 -26.91 16.73 6.02
C PHE A 269 -26.92 15.51 6.93
N GLU A 270 -28.07 14.90 7.06
CA GLU A 270 -28.24 13.67 7.81
C GLU A 270 -28.39 12.48 6.88
N SER A 271 -27.65 11.41 7.13
CA SER A 271 -27.76 10.18 6.36
C SER A 271 -27.35 8.96 7.17
N LYS A 272 -27.80 7.77 6.75
CA LYS A 272 -27.14 6.50 7.01
C LYS A 272 -26.06 6.35 5.96
N PHE A 273 -24.91 5.81 6.34
CA PHE A 273 -23.85 5.65 5.39
C PHE A 273 -22.95 4.45 5.71
N GLN A 274 -22.38 3.83 4.65
CA GLN A 274 -21.41 2.76 4.79
C GLN A 274 -20.13 3.14 4.07
N PHE A 275 -19.08 3.38 4.85
CA PHE A 275 -17.73 3.58 4.35
C PHE A 275 -17.07 2.23 4.13
N LYS A 276 -16.89 1.84 2.87
CA LYS A 276 -16.30 0.55 2.48
C LYS A 276 -14.78 0.66 2.34
N PRO A 277 -14.00 -0.38 2.72
CA PRO A 277 -12.56 -0.36 2.54
C PRO A 277 -12.18 -0.28 1.05
N GLY A 278 -11.10 0.48 0.75
CA GLY A 278 -10.60 0.66 -0.61
C GLY A 278 -11.61 1.27 -1.58
N THR A 279 -12.59 2.04 -1.08
CA THR A 279 -13.68 2.58 -1.90
C THR A 279 -13.77 4.08 -1.75
N GLU A 280 -13.83 4.80 -2.86
CA GLU A 280 -14.21 6.20 -2.92
C GLU A 280 -15.73 6.31 -3.09
N HIS A 281 -16.35 7.08 -2.22
CA HIS A 281 -17.78 7.40 -2.25
C HIS A 281 -17.95 8.83 -2.74
N LEU A 282 -18.76 9.02 -3.78
CA LEU A 282 -19.07 10.32 -4.35
C LEU A 282 -20.42 10.82 -3.82
N VAL A 283 -20.43 12.03 -3.30
CA VAL A 283 -21.62 12.68 -2.79
C VAL A 283 -21.74 14.09 -3.37
N ASN A 284 -22.87 14.41 -3.96
CA ASN A 284 -23.21 15.77 -4.39
C ASN A 284 -24.12 16.39 -3.35
N LEU A 285 -23.77 17.58 -2.88
CA LEU A 285 -24.58 18.39 -1.99
C LEU A 285 -25.12 19.60 -2.73
N ILE A 286 -26.41 19.63 -2.96
CA ILE A 286 -27.08 20.77 -3.60
C ILE A 286 -27.39 21.79 -2.51
N ILE A 287 -26.71 22.92 -2.56
CA ILE A 287 -26.80 24.01 -1.59
C ILE A 287 -27.89 24.98 -2.02
N SER A 288 -28.87 25.19 -1.14
CA SER A 288 -29.98 26.10 -1.30
C SER A 288 -29.74 27.37 -0.43
N ASP A 289 -30.41 28.48 -0.73
CA ASP A 289 -30.41 29.65 0.15
C ASP A 289 -31.07 29.35 1.52
N ASN A 290 -32.04 28.44 1.54
CA ASN A 290 -32.59 27.92 2.77
C ASN A 290 -31.78 26.73 3.26
N PRO A 291 -31.01 26.83 4.36
CA PRO A 291 -30.20 25.73 4.89
C PRO A 291 -30.99 24.48 5.28
N ASP A 292 -32.31 24.61 5.51
CA ASP A 292 -33.19 23.47 5.82
C ASP A 292 -33.63 22.68 4.56
N GLN A 293 -33.37 23.20 3.35
CA GLN A 293 -33.79 22.59 2.08
C GLN A 293 -32.63 21.92 1.31
N VAL A 294 -31.55 21.65 1.96
CA VAL A 294 -30.36 21.06 1.33
C VAL A 294 -30.62 19.62 0.92
N LYS A 295 -30.18 19.26 -0.30
CA LYS A 295 -30.36 17.91 -0.86
C LYS A 295 -29.03 17.20 -0.98
N ILE A 296 -29.01 15.93 -0.59
CA ILE A 296 -27.88 15.04 -0.82
C ILE A 296 -28.22 14.07 -1.96
N GLU A 297 -27.31 13.98 -2.94
CA GLU A 297 -27.34 12.97 -3.99
C GLU A 297 -26.12 12.08 -3.88
N ILE A 298 -26.33 10.77 -3.76
CA ILE A 298 -25.22 9.81 -3.75
C ILE A 298 -24.81 9.60 -5.19
N GLY A 299 -23.62 10.10 -5.54
CA GLY A 299 -23.09 10.10 -6.92
C GLY A 299 -22.48 8.77 -7.36
N GLY A 300 -22.31 7.80 -6.44
CA GLY A 300 -21.79 6.47 -6.76
C GLY A 300 -20.59 6.05 -5.90
N GLU A 301 -20.04 4.90 -6.25
CA GLU A 301 -18.88 4.29 -5.58
C GLU A 301 -17.83 3.90 -6.63
N ILE A 302 -16.57 4.22 -6.36
CA ILE A 302 -15.42 3.79 -7.14
C ILE A 302 -14.61 2.85 -6.25
N GLN A 303 -14.57 1.57 -6.62
CA GLN A 303 -13.75 0.59 -5.89
C GLN A 303 -12.30 0.70 -6.34
N ASN A 304 -11.37 0.49 -5.39
CA ASN A 304 -9.94 0.63 -5.63
C ASN A 304 -9.63 1.96 -6.31
N TRP A 305 -10.07 3.06 -5.67
CA TRP A 305 -9.88 4.40 -6.27
C TRP A 305 -8.43 4.66 -6.62
N GLN A 306 -8.25 5.35 -7.73
CA GLN A 306 -6.96 5.63 -8.34
C GLN A 306 -6.73 7.15 -8.40
#